data_f8a78ffbcc4b92731ed721c5e6ab1aee
#
_entry.id   f8a78ffbcc4b92731ed721c5e6ab1aee
#
_cell.length_a   1.000
_cell.length_b   1.000
_cell.length_c   1.000
_cell.angle_alpha   90.00
_cell.angle_beta   90.00
_cell.angle_gamma   90.00
#
_symmetry.space_group_name_H-M   'P 1'
#
loop_
_entity.id
_entity.type
_entity.pdbx_description
1 polymer ?
#
loop_
_entity_poly.entity_id
_entity_poly.type
_entity_poly.pdbx_seq_one_letter_code
_entity_poly.pdbx_strand_id
1 'polypeptide(L)'
;MPTSEAYKWGGYNWHIYYKAEYPAVYTLELRNWSAATQLELVPDAPAFATALTYWARSIGAARNRKAALARSSALQIKSIHDAMIASHETYFEDYVLQEFQEASAWADYAEGQIGKAVEALSQIAERQQAAGDEPTGIPAREMLADMLLDAKKPEQALAEYELDLKFNPNRFNGLYGAGLAAEQAGQPQKSREFYRQLTSMCADSKSRRPELAHAVEALNKP
;
A
#
# COMPACT_ATOMS: atom_id res chain seq x y z
N MET A 1 23.26 6.61 -19.39
CA MET A 1 22.15 7.04 -18.53
C MET A 1 21.96 8.53 -18.70
N PRO A 2 20.73 9.06 -18.84
CA PRO A 2 20.53 10.50 -18.87
C PRO A 2 21.09 11.12 -17.58
N THR A 3 21.72 12.28 -17.72
CA THR A 3 22.27 13.00 -16.57
C THR A 3 21.16 13.50 -15.67
N SER A 4 21.41 13.63 -14.35
CA SER A 4 20.43 14.04 -13.35
C SER A 4 19.74 15.39 -13.64
N GLU A 5 20.30 16.20 -14.54
CA GLU A 5 19.71 17.48 -14.96
C GLU A 5 18.51 17.35 -15.89
N ALA A 6 18.40 16.25 -16.65
CA ALA A 6 17.29 16.02 -17.59
C ALA A 6 15.93 15.80 -16.89
N TYR A 7 15.93 15.58 -15.58
CA TYR A 7 14.72 15.29 -14.79
C TYR A 7 14.34 16.40 -13.80
N LYS A 8 14.87 17.61 -13.97
CA LYS A 8 14.48 18.75 -13.13
C LYS A 8 13.23 19.43 -13.72
N TRP A 9 12.15 19.39 -12.94
CA TRP A 9 10.93 20.13 -13.26
C TRP A 9 10.30 20.64 -11.96
N GLY A 10 9.77 21.85 -11.95
CA GLY A 10 9.16 22.45 -10.77
C GLY A 10 10.14 22.66 -9.60
N GLY A 11 11.45 22.79 -9.87
CA GLY A 11 12.48 22.92 -8.84
C GLY A 11 12.97 21.62 -8.21
N TYR A 12 12.36 20.48 -8.54
CA TYR A 12 12.68 19.17 -7.96
C TYR A 12 13.50 18.30 -8.93
N ASN A 13 14.37 17.47 -8.36
CA ASN A 13 15.07 16.42 -9.10
C ASN A 13 14.28 15.12 -9.03
N TRP A 14 13.46 14.86 -10.03
CA TRP A 14 12.60 13.69 -10.11
C TRP A 14 13.35 12.35 -10.15
N HIS A 15 14.60 12.36 -10.60
CA HIS A 15 15.43 11.15 -10.52
C HIS A 15 15.69 10.73 -9.08
N ILE A 16 15.90 11.69 -8.18
CA ILE A 16 16.07 11.42 -6.74
C ILE A 16 14.74 10.96 -6.13
N TYR A 17 13.63 11.59 -6.52
CA TYR A 17 12.28 11.17 -6.10
C TYR A 17 12.03 9.69 -6.44
N TYR A 18 12.22 9.29 -7.70
CA TYR A 18 11.98 7.91 -8.12
C TYR A 18 12.92 6.89 -7.46
N LYS A 19 14.11 7.31 -7.00
CA LYS A 19 14.98 6.44 -6.18
C LYS A 19 14.38 6.12 -4.82
N ALA A 20 13.53 6.99 -4.27
CA ALA A 20 12.80 6.72 -3.03
C ALA A 20 11.47 5.99 -3.32
N GLU A 21 10.70 6.46 -4.29
CA GLU A 21 9.37 5.93 -4.60
C GLU A 21 9.41 4.47 -5.06
N TYR A 22 10.22 4.13 -6.08
CA TYR A 22 10.18 2.79 -6.64
C TYR A 22 10.51 1.68 -5.64
N PRO A 23 11.55 1.78 -4.80
CA PRO A 23 11.80 0.77 -3.77
C PRO A 23 10.69 0.72 -2.72
N ALA A 24 10.12 1.88 -2.33
CA ALA A 24 9.04 1.95 -1.37
C ALA A 24 7.79 1.21 -1.89
N VAL A 25 7.29 1.60 -3.05
CA VAL A 25 6.11 0.97 -3.65
C VAL A 25 6.38 -0.49 -4.01
N TYR A 26 7.54 -0.79 -4.62
CA TYR A 26 7.88 -2.15 -5.06
C TYR A 26 7.94 -3.15 -3.91
N THR A 27 8.53 -2.78 -2.77
CA THR A 27 8.61 -3.70 -1.61
C THR A 27 7.24 -3.99 -1.01
N LEU A 28 6.34 -3.01 -0.98
CA LEU A 28 4.97 -3.17 -0.52
C LEU A 28 4.12 -3.99 -1.51
N GLU A 29 4.22 -3.70 -2.81
CA GLU A 29 3.52 -4.46 -3.87
C GLU A 29 3.93 -5.93 -3.88
N LEU A 30 5.19 -6.24 -3.62
CA LEU A 30 5.66 -7.62 -3.48
C LEU A 30 5.38 -8.22 -2.09
N ARG A 31 4.75 -7.48 -1.18
CA ARG A 31 4.53 -7.88 0.22
C ARG A 31 5.82 -8.30 0.93
N ASN A 32 6.96 -7.74 0.49
CA ASN A 32 8.25 -7.95 1.13
C ASN A 32 8.43 -7.03 2.33
N TRP A 33 7.66 -7.29 3.39
CA TRP A 33 7.59 -6.45 4.57
C TRP A 33 8.96 -6.29 5.25
N SER A 34 9.81 -7.30 5.17
CA SER A 34 11.16 -7.23 5.74
C SER A 34 12.02 -6.23 4.98
N ALA A 35 12.02 -6.26 3.65
CA ALA A 35 12.74 -5.30 2.83
C ALA A 35 12.18 -3.88 3.01
N ALA A 36 10.84 -3.72 3.04
CA ALA A 36 10.21 -2.44 3.29
C ALA A 36 10.67 -1.80 4.61
N THR A 37 10.77 -2.61 5.68
CA THR A 37 11.25 -2.16 6.99
C THR A 37 12.71 -1.66 6.98
N GLN A 38 13.52 -2.12 6.03
CA GLN A 38 14.96 -1.88 5.94
C GLN A 38 15.36 -0.88 4.84
N LEU A 39 14.39 -0.29 4.14
CA LEU A 39 14.68 0.70 3.11
C LEU A 39 15.59 1.81 3.65
N GLU A 40 16.60 2.18 2.89
CA GLU A 40 17.49 3.28 3.25
C GLU A 40 16.93 4.61 2.75
N LEU A 41 17.21 5.69 3.49
CA LEU A 41 16.88 7.03 3.02
C LEU A 41 17.79 7.39 1.84
N VAL A 42 17.19 8.01 0.84
CA VAL A 42 17.95 8.49 -0.32
C VAL A 42 18.61 9.81 0.05
N PRO A 43 19.94 9.94 -0.07
CA PRO A 43 20.64 11.21 0.20
C PRO A 43 20.09 12.33 -0.69
N ASP A 44 19.97 13.51 -0.13
CA ASP A 44 19.48 14.73 -0.80
C ASP A 44 18.05 14.62 -1.37
N ALA A 45 17.28 13.62 -0.92
CA ALA A 45 15.89 13.50 -1.32
C ALA A 45 15.06 14.65 -0.75
N PRO A 46 14.11 15.21 -1.53
CA PRO A 46 13.19 16.20 -1.01
C PRO A 46 12.32 15.60 0.11
N ALA A 47 11.76 16.45 0.95
CA ALA A 47 11.01 16.05 2.15
C ALA A 47 9.90 15.04 1.83
N PHE A 48 9.09 15.31 0.80
CA PHE A 48 8.00 14.43 0.37
C PHE A 48 8.49 13.04 -0.13
N ALA A 49 9.66 12.97 -0.77
CA ALA A 49 10.23 11.68 -1.18
C ALA A 49 10.80 10.90 0.02
N THR A 50 11.32 11.61 1.02
CA THR A 50 11.77 11.00 2.29
C THR A 50 10.58 10.42 3.06
N ALA A 51 9.42 11.09 3.03
CA ALA A 51 8.18 10.62 3.64
C ALA A 51 7.74 9.27 3.08
N LEU A 52 7.80 9.05 1.76
CA LEU A 52 7.52 7.77 1.11
C LEU A 52 8.36 6.60 1.68
N THR A 53 9.65 6.85 1.94
CA THR A 53 10.50 5.82 2.54
C THR A 53 10.04 5.45 3.95
N TYR A 54 9.67 6.45 4.76
CA TYR A 54 9.13 6.19 6.10
C TYR A 54 7.74 5.56 6.07
N TRP A 55 6.90 5.92 5.10
CA TRP A 55 5.60 5.30 4.86
C TRP A 55 5.76 3.79 4.61
N ALA A 56 6.61 3.40 3.69
CA ALA A 56 6.88 2.00 3.43
C ALA A 56 7.50 1.27 4.63
N ARG A 57 8.44 1.91 5.35
CA ARG A 57 9.01 1.36 6.59
C ARG A 57 7.95 1.13 7.67
N SER A 58 7.02 2.09 7.84
CA SER A 58 5.94 1.99 8.83
C SER A 58 5.02 0.81 8.53
N ILE A 59 4.53 0.72 7.28
CA ILE A 59 3.67 -0.39 6.85
C ILE A 59 4.41 -1.73 6.96
N GLY A 60 5.65 -1.81 6.45
CA GLY A 60 6.46 -3.03 6.55
C GLY A 60 6.71 -3.46 7.99
N ALA A 61 6.97 -2.51 8.89
CA ALA A 61 7.15 -2.79 10.31
C ALA A 61 5.86 -3.28 10.98
N ALA A 62 4.72 -2.64 10.67
CA ALA A 62 3.41 -3.03 11.17
C ALA A 62 3.07 -4.47 10.75
N ARG A 63 3.24 -4.79 9.47
CA ARG A 63 3.03 -6.13 8.90
C ARG A 63 3.98 -7.19 9.47
N ASN A 64 5.17 -6.78 9.94
CA ASN A 64 6.14 -7.62 10.65
C ASN A 64 5.91 -7.63 12.18
N ARG A 65 4.80 -7.09 12.68
CA ARG A 65 4.47 -7.01 14.12
C ARG A 65 5.51 -6.23 14.96
N LYS A 66 6.18 -5.27 14.35
CA LYS A 66 7.14 -4.37 15.00
C LYS A 66 6.49 -3.03 15.32
N ALA A 67 5.50 -3.01 16.22
CA ALA A 67 4.65 -1.85 16.49
C ALA A 67 5.43 -0.56 16.81
N ALA A 68 6.44 -0.64 17.69
CA ALA A 68 7.25 0.52 18.05
C ALA A 68 8.00 1.13 16.83
N LEU A 69 8.48 0.30 15.92
CA LEU A 69 9.15 0.75 14.70
C LEU A 69 8.15 1.34 13.70
N ALA A 70 6.96 0.75 13.58
CA ALA A 70 5.89 1.30 12.77
C ALA A 70 5.51 2.70 13.25
N ARG A 71 5.27 2.84 14.55
CA ARG A 71 4.93 4.14 15.17
C ARG A 71 6.06 5.16 14.99
N SER A 72 7.31 4.80 15.24
CA SER A 72 8.42 5.75 15.08
C SER A 72 8.58 6.21 13.62
N SER A 73 8.38 5.32 12.65
CA SER A 73 8.41 5.70 11.23
C SER A 73 7.26 6.65 10.86
N ALA A 74 6.04 6.38 11.33
CA ALA A 74 4.90 7.29 11.13
C ALA A 74 5.16 8.68 11.73
N LEU A 75 5.76 8.76 12.91
CA LEU A 75 6.12 10.04 13.55
C LEU A 75 7.19 10.82 12.76
N GLN A 76 8.09 10.15 12.03
CA GLN A 76 9.01 10.83 11.11
C GLN A 76 8.26 11.52 9.98
N ILE A 77 7.22 10.88 9.40
CA ILE A 77 6.39 11.51 8.37
C ILE A 77 5.68 12.73 8.94
N LYS A 78 5.14 12.62 10.16
CA LYS A 78 4.51 13.77 10.83
C LYS A 78 5.50 14.94 10.99
N SER A 79 6.72 14.66 11.42
CA SER A 79 7.74 15.70 11.57
C SER A 79 8.09 16.38 10.23
N ILE A 80 8.13 15.58 9.14
CA ILE A 80 8.34 16.10 7.78
C ILE A 80 7.16 17.02 7.40
N HIS A 81 5.93 16.55 7.56
CA HIS A 81 4.73 17.33 7.26
C HIS A 81 4.68 18.65 8.05
N ASP A 82 4.93 18.61 9.37
CA ASP A 82 4.95 19.82 10.21
C ASP A 82 6.03 20.83 9.75
N ALA A 83 7.19 20.32 9.28
CA ALA A 83 8.25 21.18 8.74
C ALA A 83 7.87 21.79 7.37
N MET A 84 7.16 21.05 6.51
CA MET A 84 6.65 21.55 5.22
C MET A 84 5.64 22.69 5.45
N ILE A 85 4.70 22.52 6.39
CA ILE A 85 3.78 23.59 6.77
C ILE A 85 4.53 24.82 7.27
N ALA A 86 5.51 24.65 8.16
CA ALA A 86 6.29 25.75 8.73
C ALA A 86 7.10 26.50 7.66
N SER A 87 7.54 25.83 6.60
CA SER A 87 8.29 26.42 5.48
C SER A 87 7.41 26.90 4.33
N HIS A 88 6.08 26.78 4.45
CA HIS A 88 5.10 27.06 3.37
C HIS A 88 5.32 26.24 2.09
N GLU A 89 5.84 25.02 2.21
CA GLU A 89 5.99 24.06 1.12
C GLU A 89 4.69 23.26 0.96
N THR A 90 3.72 23.83 0.25
CA THR A 90 2.34 23.31 0.21
C THR A 90 2.05 22.36 -0.95
N TYR A 91 2.92 22.26 -1.96
CA TYR A 91 2.61 21.54 -3.19
C TYR A 91 2.39 20.02 -2.98
N PHE A 92 3.16 19.40 -2.08
CA PHE A 92 3.06 17.97 -1.75
C PHE A 92 2.54 17.72 -0.33
N GLU A 93 2.07 18.76 0.36
CA GLU A 93 1.63 18.66 1.75
C GLU A 93 0.53 17.62 1.95
N ASP A 94 -0.51 17.66 1.11
CA ASP A 94 -1.65 16.75 1.19
C ASP A 94 -1.23 15.28 1.00
N TYR A 95 -0.27 15.00 0.10
CA TYR A 95 0.27 13.66 -0.11
C TYR A 95 1.01 13.15 1.13
N VAL A 96 1.88 13.99 1.72
CA VAL A 96 2.62 13.64 2.94
C VAL A 96 1.68 13.47 4.13
N LEU A 97 0.63 14.28 4.23
CA LEU A 97 -0.41 14.12 5.25
C LEU A 97 -1.12 12.77 5.10
N GLN A 98 -1.48 12.38 3.89
CA GLN A 98 -2.11 11.09 3.63
C GLN A 98 -1.18 9.92 3.98
N GLU A 99 0.09 9.96 3.57
CA GLU A 99 1.10 8.96 3.94
C GLU A 99 1.23 8.83 5.46
N PHE A 100 1.22 9.95 6.18
CA PHE A 100 1.22 9.96 7.64
C PHE A 100 -0.03 9.27 8.21
N GLN A 101 -1.21 9.56 7.66
CA GLN A 101 -2.47 8.98 8.13
C GLN A 101 -2.51 7.46 7.89
N GLU A 102 -2.10 7.00 6.71
CA GLU A 102 -2.00 5.58 6.36
C GLU A 102 -0.98 4.84 7.24
N ALA A 103 0.22 5.41 7.39
CA ALA A 103 1.26 4.86 8.25
C ALA A 103 0.82 4.79 9.73
N SER A 104 0.08 5.80 10.19
CA SER A 104 -0.48 5.83 11.56
C SER A 104 -1.55 4.77 11.76
N ALA A 105 -2.42 4.55 10.78
CA ALA A 105 -3.42 3.50 10.83
C ALA A 105 -2.77 2.11 10.92
N TRP A 106 -1.74 1.85 10.14
CA TRP A 106 -0.98 0.59 10.23
C TRP A 106 -0.22 0.45 11.55
N ALA A 107 0.29 1.54 12.12
CA ALA A 107 0.91 1.52 13.45
C ALA A 107 -0.13 1.23 14.55
N ASP A 108 -1.30 1.87 14.50
CA ASP A 108 -2.44 1.58 15.40
C ASP A 108 -2.86 0.10 15.32
N TYR A 109 -2.91 -0.46 14.11
CA TYR A 109 -3.19 -1.89 13.91
C TYR A 109 -2.14 -2.78 14.60
N ALA A 110 -0.86 -2.49 14.41
CA ALA A 110 0.24 -3.25 15.02
C ALA A 110 0.27 -3.12 16.55
N GLU A 111 -0.25 -2.03 17.11
CA GLU A 111 -0.45 -1.79 18.55
C GLU A 111 -1.72 -2.46 19.09
N GLY A 112 -2.50 -3.16 18.26
CA GLY A 112 -3.73 -3.85 18.63
C GLY A 112 -4.98 -2.96 18.63
N GLN A 113 -4.90 -1.71 18.18
CA GLN A 113 -6.03 -0.77 18.10
C GLN A 113 -6.82 -0.98 16.78
N ILE A 114 -7.24 -2.21 16.52
CA ILE A 114 -7.78 -2.64 15.21
C ILE A 114 -8.99 -1.79 14.78
N GLY A 115 -9.92 -1.51 15.67
CA GLY A 115 -11.11 -0.71 15.35
C GLY A 115 -10.76 0.69 14.87
N LYS A 116 -9.84 1.36 15.57
CA LYS A 116 -9.33 2.69 15.22
C LYS A 116 -8.61 2.69 13.87
N ALA A 117 -7.78 1.68 13.64
CA ALA A 117 -7.02 1.52 12.41
C ALA A 117 -7.93 1.33 11.19
N VAL A 118 -8.94 0.45 11.31
CA VAL A 118 -9.93 0.19 10.27
C VAL A 118 -10.74 1.46 9.96
N GLU A 119 -11.20 2.17 10.99
CA GLU A 119 -11.92 3.43 10.84
C GLU A 119 -11.10 4.49 10.09
N ALA A 120 -9.83 4.66 10.49
CA ALA A 120 -8.92 5.61 9.85
C ALA A 120 -8.70 5.29 8.36
N LEU A 121 -8.41 4.03 8.01
CA LEU A 121 -8.24 3.64 6.60
C LEU A 121 -9.54 3.74 5.80
N SER A 122 -10.70 3.46 6.40
CA SER A 122 -12.00 3.64 5.73
C SER A 122 -12.20 5.10 5.33
N GLN A 123 -11.95 6.03 6.24
CA GLN A 123 -12.05 7.46 5.94
C GLN A 123 -11.09 7.93 4.85
N ILE A 124 -9.86 7.40 4.82
CA ILE A 124 -8.88 7.72 3.78
C ILE A 124 -9.37 7.16 2.44
N ALA A 125 -9.82 5.90 2.40
CA ALA A 125 -10.32 5.24 1.20
C ALA A 125 -11.53 5.96 0.60
N GLU A 126 -12.45 6.44 1.45
CA GLU A 126 -13.60 7.23 1.02
C GLU A 126 -13.20 8.58 0.42
N ARG A 127 -12.21 9.27 1.02
CA ARG A 127 -11.70 10.54 0.48
C ARG A 127 -10.99 10.36 -0.86
N GLN A 128 -10.12 9.35 -1.00
CA GLN A 128 -9.46 9.03 -2.29
C GLN A 128 -10.50 8.77 -3.38
N GLN A 129 -11.50 7.95 -3.07
CA GLN A 129 -12.55 7.63 -4.03
C GLN A 129 -13.38 8.86 -4.43
N ALA A 130 -13.71 9.74 -3.48
CA ALA A 130 -14.47 10.96 -3.74
C ALA A 130 -13.69 11.99 -4.58
N ALA A 131 -12.37 12.06 -4.36
CA ALA A 131 -11.48 12.94 -5.14
C ALA A 131 -11.27 12.43 -6.58
N GLY A 132 -11.45 11.13 -6.81
CA GLY A 132 -11.12 10.50 -8.10
C GLY A 132 -9.63 10.45 -8.36
N ASP A 133 -8.82 10.61 -7.32
CA ASP A 133 -7.38 10.62 -7.43
C ASP A 133 -6.83 9.22 -7.66
N GLU A 134 -5.88 9.12 -8.60
CA GLU A 134 -5.05 7.91 -8.70
C GLU A 134 -4.12 7.85 -7.48
N PRO A 135 -4.16 6.77 -6.71
CA PRO A 135 -3.31 6.66 -5.52
C PRO A 135 -1.83 6.62 -5.93
N THR A 136 -1.02 7.40 -5.23
CA THR A 136 0.43 7.29 -5.32
C THR A 136 0.85 6.03 -4.58
N GLY A 137 0.99 4.92 -5.30
CA GLY A 137 1.35 3.64 -4.70
C GLY A 137 0.17 2.69 -4.51
N ILE A 138 -0.10 2.25 -3.26
CA ILE A 138 -1.16 1.27 -2.97
C ILE A 138 -2.46 1.99 -2.63
N PRO A 139 -3.60 1.64 -3.26
CA PRO A 139 -4.89 2.22 -2.91
C PRO A 139 -5.23 2.03 -1.42
N ALA A 140 -5.69 3.09 -0.76
CA ALA A 140 -6.08 3.00 0.66
C ALA A 140 -7.19 1.97 0.89
N ARG A 141 -8.07 1.77 -0.10
CA ARG A 141 -9.13 0.75 -0.04
C ARG A 141 -8.56 -0.67 -0.10
N GLU A 142 -7.53 -0.92 -0.92
CA GLU A 142 -6.80 -2.19 -0.92
C GLU A 142 -6.11 -2.43 0.44
N MET A 143 -5.48 -1.38 1.02
CA MET A 143 -4.88 -1.47 2.35
C MET A 143 -5.93 -1.77 3.45
N LEU A 144 -7.12 -1.16 3.37
CA LEU A 144 -8.23 -1.44 4.28
C LEU A 144 -8.68 -2.90 4.17
N ALA A 145 -8.85 -3.39 2.94
CA ALA A 145 -9.22 -4.78 2.70
C ALA A 145 -8.18 -5.77 3.23
N ASP A 146 -6.88 -5.48 3.00
CA ASP A 146 -5.77 -6.26 3.56
C ASP A 146 -5.83 -6.29 5.10
N MET A 147 -6.07 -5.15 5.74
CA MET A 147 -6.16 -5.04 7.19
C MET A 147 -7.36 -5.82 7.76
N LEU A 148 -8.51 -5.75 7.10
CA LEU A 148 -9.71 -6.50 7.48
C LEU A 148 -9.49 -8.02 7.33
N LEU A 149 -8.82 -8.45 6.28
CA LEU A 149 -8.50 -9.86 6.05
C LEU A 149 -7.55 -10.41 7.13
N ASP A 150 -6.52 -9.64 7.49
CA ASP A 150 -5.61 -9.97 8.59
C ASP A 150 -6.35 -10.02 9.95
N ALA A 151 -7.33 -9.13 10.14
CA ALA A 151 -8.18 -9.09 11.32
C ALA A 151 -9.25 -10.20 11.36
N LYS A 152 -9.22 -11.16 10.42
CA LYS A 152 -10.17 -12.28 10.31
C LYS A 152 -11.62 -11.83 10.08
N LYS A 153 -11.80 -10.79 9.26
CA LYS A 153 -13.09 -10.27 8.81
C LYS A 153 -13.24 -10.43 7.29
N PRO A 154 -13.24 -11.67 6.78
CA PRO A 154 -13.12 -11.93 5.35
C PRO A 154 -14.30 -11.39 4.52
N GLU A 155 -15.53 -11.38 5.05
CA GLU A 155 -16.69 -10.84 4.33
C GLU A 155 -16.56 -9.33 4.14
N GLN A 156 -16.06 -8.61 5.17
CA GLN A 156 -15.82 -7.17 5.07
C GLN A 156 -14.65 -6.88 4.13
N ALA A 157 -13.57 -7.66 4.24
CA ALA A 157 -12.42 -7.55 3.34
C ALA A 157 -12.83 -7.75 1.87
N LEU A 158 -13.65 -8.75 1.58
CA LEU A 158 -14.15 -9.02 0.24
C LEU A 158 -14.92 -7.83 -0.33
N ALA A 159 -15.80 -7.22 0.48
CA ALA A 159 -16.57 -6.06 0.05
C ALA A 159 -15.66 -4.87 -0.32
N GLU A 160 -14.60 -4.64 0.46
CA GLU A 160 -13.65 -3.54 0.18
C GLU A 160 -12.79 -3.84 -1.07
N TYR A 161 -12.32 -5.09 -1.26
CA TYR A 161 -11.63 -5.48 -2.50
C TYR A 161 -12.53 -5.35 -3.73
N GLU A 162 -13.80 -5.78 -3.63
CA GLU A 162 -14.77 -5.65 -4.73
C GLU A 162 -15.03 -4.16 -5.08
N LEU A 163 -15.00 -3.28 -4.10
CA LEU A 163 -15.09 -1.84 -4.33
C LEU A 163 -13.81 -1.28 -4.95
N ASP A 164 -12.65 -1.63 -4.44
CA ASP A 164 -11.36 -1.20 -4.98
C ASP A 164 -11.21 -1.59 -6.45
N LEU A 165 -11.51 -2.83 -6.79
CA LEU A 165 -11.39 -3.38 -8.15
C LEU A 165 -12.31 -2.70 -9.19
N LYS A 166 -13.33 -1.93 -8.78
CA LYS A 166 -14.13 -1.10 -9.71
C LYS A 166 -13.35 0.12 -10.19
N PHE A 167 -12.47 0.67 -9.36
CA PHE A 167 -11.65 1.84 -9.65
C PHE A 167 -10.25 1.47 -10.12
N ASN A 168 -9.70 0.40 -9.56
CA ASN A 168 -8.38 -0.13 -9.81
C ASN A 168 -8.44 -1.55 -10.40
N PRO A 169 -9.04 -1.74 -11.58
CA PRO A 169 -9.20 -3.07 -12.17
C PRO A 169 -7.84 -3.71 -12.48
N ASN A 170 -7.79 -5.03 -12.42
CA ASN A 170 -6.61 -5.82 -12.75
C ASN A 170 -5.38 -5.58 -11.84
N ARG A 171 -5.58 -5.04 -10.63
CA ARG A 171 -4.50 -5.04 -9.64
C ARG A 171 -4.23 -6.47 -9.16
N PHE A 172 -2.97 -6.89 -9.20
CA PHE A 172 -2.56 -8.23 -8.80
C PHE A 172 -2.96 -8.55 -7.35
N ASN A 173 -2.59 -7.65 -6.42
CA ASN A 173 -2.88 -7.82 -4.99
C ASN A 173 -4.38 -7.72 -4.69
N GLY A 174 -5.10 -6.83 -5.36
CA GLY A 174 -6.55 -6.70 -5.25
C GLY A 174 -7.28 -7.98 -5.68
N LEU A 175 -6.95 -8.54 -6.85
CA LEU A 175 -7.53 -9.79 -7.34
C LEU A 175 -7.20 -10.98 -6.45
N TYR A 176 -5.95 -11.10 -6.03
CA TYR A 176 -5.55 -12.17 -5.11
C TYR A 176 -6.26 -12.03 -3.76
N GLY A 177 -6.27 -10.81 -3.20
CA GLY A 177 -6.90 -10.52 -1.91
C GLY A 177 -8.42 -10.79 -1.94
N ALA A 178 -9.10 -10.38 -2.99
CA ALA A 178 -10.53 -10.70 -3.19
C ALA A 178 -10.78 -12.20 -3.26
N GLY A 179 -9.96 -12.93 -4.02
CA GLY A 179 -10.02 -14.38 -4.10
C GLY A 179 -9.84 -15.07 -2.75
N LEU A 180 -8.84 -14.65 -1.99
CA LEU A 180 -8.54 -15.17 -0.66
C LEU A 180 -9.61 -14.79 0.37
N ALA A 181 -10.12 -13.56 0.33
CA ALA A 181 -11.21 -13.13 1.19
C ALA A 181 -12.50 -13.95 0.91
N ALA A 182 -12.84 -14.16 -0.36
CA ALA A 182 -13.98 -15.00 -0.75
C ALA A 182 -13.78 -16.46 -0.31
N GLU A 183 -12.58 -17.01 -0.42
CA GLU A 183 -12.25 -18.36 0.06
C GLU A 183 -12.48 -18.47 1.57
N GLN A 184 -11.95 -17.52 2.36
CA GLN A 184 -12.10 -17.50 3.82
C GLN A 184 -13.53 -17.20 4.27
N ALA A 185 -14.30 -16.48 3.45
CA ALA A 185 -15.74 -16.21 3.69
C ALA A 185 -16.67 -17.37 3.27
N GLY A 186 -16.11 -18.49 2.79
CA GLY A 186 -16.92 -19.62 2.34
C GLY A 186 -17.70 -19.36 1.04
N GLN A 187 -17.20 -18.48 0.17
CA GLN A 187 -17.78 -18.13 -1.14
C GLN A 187 -16.93 -18.68 -2.30
N PRO A 188 -16.90 -20.02 -2.49
CA PRO A 188 -15.95 -20.66 -3.41
C PRO A 188 -16.14 -20.25 -4.88
N GLN A 189 -17.35 -19.91 -5.30
CA GLN A 189 -17.61 -19.45 -6.68
C GLN A 189 -16.94 -18.12 -6.95
N LYS A 190 -17.10 -17.12 -6.05
CA LYS A 190 -16.43 -15.83 -6.15
C LYS A 190 -14.91 -15.96 -6.08
N SER A 191 -14.41 -16.79 -5.15
CA SER A 191 -12.98 -17.07 -5.04
C SER A 191 -12.40 -17.55 -6.37
N ARG A 192 -13.07 -18.54 -7.00
CA ARG A 192 -12.67 -19.08 -8.31
C ARG A 192 -12.74 -18.02 -9.42
N GLU A 193 -13.69 -17.10 -9.39
CA GLU A 193 -13.79 -16.01 -10.37
C GLU A 193 -12.59 -15.09 -10.30
N PHE A 194 -12.24 -14.60 -9.11
CA PHE A 194 -11.08 -13.74 -8.91
C PHE A 194 -9.76 -14.45 -9.25
N TYR A 195 -9.58 -15.69 -8.83
CA TYR A 195 -8.37 -16.45 -9.14
C TYR A 195 -8.25 -16.75 -10.65
N ARG A 196 -9.34 -17.01 -11.38
CA ARG A 196 -9.30 -17.13 -12.85
C ARG A 196 -8.89 -15.82 -13.51
N GLN A 197 -9.44 -14.69 -13.06
CA GLN A 197 -9.05 -13.38 -13.59
C GLN A 197 -7.56 -13.12 -13.36
N LEU A 198 -7.06 -13.35 -12.14
CA LEU A 198 -5.65 -13.21 -11.79
C LEU A 198 -4.76 -14.12 -12.66
N THR A 199 -5.07 -15.40 -12.75
CA THR A 199 -4.26 -16.36 -13.51
C THR A 199 -4.30 -16.09 -15.02
N SER A 200 -5.43 -15.64 -15.55
CA SER A 200 -5.55 -15.21 -16.95
C SER A 200 -4.69 -13.98 -17.24
N MET A 201 -4.72 -12.98 -16.36
CA MET A 201 -3.87 -11.78 -16.48
C MET A 201 -2.38 -12.14 -16.46
N CYS A 202 -2.00 -13.19 -15.75
CA CYS A 202 -0.61 -13.62 -15.58
C CYS A 202 -0.21 -14.79 -16.50
N ALA A 203 -1.02 -15.19 -17.47
CA ALA A 203 -0.81 -16.41 -18.26
C ALA A 203 0.56 -16.49 -18.94
N ASP A 204 1.05 -15.37 -19.48
CA ASP A 204 2.35 -15.27 -20.15
C ASP A 204 3.47 -14.78 -19.22
N SER A 205 3.20 -14.60 -17.94
CA SER A 205 4.17 -14.10 -16.98
C SER A 205 5.11 -15.21 -16.50
N LYS A 206 6.38 -14.82 -16.23
CA LYS A 206 7.33 -15.71 -15.54
C LYS A 206 7.32 -15.49 -14.03
N SER A 207 6.23 -14.92 -13.49
CA SER A 207 6.11 -14.60 -12.08
C SER A 207 6.19 -15.86 -11.24
N ARG A 208 6.99 -15.79 -10.17
CA ARG A 208 7.10 -16.87 -9.16
C ARG A 208 6.47 -16.44 -7.83
N ARG A 209 5.54 -15.49 -7.88
CA ARG A 209 4.86 -15.03 -6.66
C ARG A 209 4.07 -16.17 -6.04
N PRO A 210 4.20 -16.38 -4.70
CA PRO A 210 3.48 -17.45 -4.00
C PRO A 210 1.97 -17.28 -4.09
N GLU A 211 1.47 -16.05 -4.20
CA GLU A 211 0.04 -15.75 -4.37
C GLU A 211 -0.49 -16.32 -5.69
N LEU A 212 0.28 -16.21 -6.78
CA LEU A 212 -0.12 -16.79 -8.07
C LEU A 212 -0.13 -18.32 -8.01
N ALA A 213 0.88 -18.91 -7.36
CA ALA A 213 0.93 -20.36 -7.17
C ALA A 213 -0.26 -20.86 -6.35
N HIS A 214 -0.63 -20.16 -5.27
CA HIS A 214 -1.81 -20.47 -4.47
C HIS A 214 -3.10 -20.39 -5.30
N ALA A 215 -3.28 -19.31 -6.10
CA ALA A 215 -4.47 -19.15 -6.95
C ALA A 215 -4.62 -20.31 -7.95
N VAL A 216 -3.50 -20.73 -8.59
CA VAL A 216 -3.50 -21.89 -9.51
C VAL A 216 -3.86 -23.19 -8.77
N GLU A 217 -3.28 -23.41 -7.58
CA GLU A 217 -3.61 -24.58 -6.76
C GLU A 217 -5.09 -24.61 -6.35
N ALA A 218 -5.64 -23.47 -5.91
CA ALA A 218 -7.03 -23.35 -5.51
C ALA A 218 -8.00 -23.64 -6.66
N LEU A 219 -7.65 -23.27 -7.90
CA LEU A 219 -8.47 -23.58 -9.08
C LEU A 219 -8.46 -25.06 -9.46
N ASN A 220 -7.41 -25.79 -9.12
CA ASN A 220 -7.26 -27.22 -9.43
C ASN A 220 -7.90 -28.13 -8.37
N LYS A 221 -8.32 -27.57 -7.23
CA LYS A 221 -9.08 -28.34 -6.21
C LYS A 221 -10.50 -28.58 -6.72
N PRO A 222 -11.05 -29.80 -6.52
CA PRO A 222 -12.40 -30.16 -6.97
C PRO A 222 -13.49 -29.30 -6.32
#